data_e9f35ab601117ac70724a7a2814e4f46
#
_entry.id   e9f35ab601117ac70724a7a2814e4f46
#
_cell.length_a   1.000
_cell.length_b   1.000
_cell.length_c   1.000
_cell.angle_alpha   90.00
_cell.angle_beta   90.00
_cell.angle_gamma   90.00
#
_symmetry.space_group_name_H-M   'P 1'
#
loop_
_entity.id
_entity.type
_entity.pdbx_description
1 polymer ?
#
loop_
_entity_poly.entity_id
_entity_poly.type
_entity_poly.pdbx_seq_one_letter_code
_entity_poly.pdbx_strand_id
1 'polypeptide(L)'
;FPAELLARMADEPADPKHGDALDLLAGPFCNVANAAALGVLAGMGFKGAFISPELPADDILALPRQSPLPLGMVLGGFWPVGISRFGLLGIKPNEPFMSPKGEVFWARQYGGNVWLYPGWPLDITAKRQELQQAGYSFFARLEENPPSSLPEMRRQALFNWDGALL
;
A
#
# COMPACT_ATOMS: atom_id res chain seq x y z
N PHE A 1 -2.40 -7.67 9.03
CA PHE A 1 -1.45 -8.39 9.89
C PHE A 1 -2.18 -8.68 11.20
N PRO A 2 -2.25 -9.94 11.68
CA PRO A 2 -2.86 -10.23 12.97
C PRO A 2 -1.99 -9.64 14.09
N ALA A 3 -2.62 -8.88 14.99
CA ALA A 3 -1.94 -8.33 16.18
C ALA A 3 -1.22 -9.41 17.01
N GLU A 4 -1.73 -10.64 16.96
CA GLU A 4 -1.13 -11.83 17.58
C GLU A 4 0.25 -12.20 17.04
N LEU A 5 0.54 -11.92 15.77
CA LEU A 5 1.87 -12.18 15.17
C LEU A 5 2.90 -11.16 15.69
N LEU A 6 2.49 -9.90 15.86
CA LEU A 6 3.33 -8.85 16.43
C LEU A 6 3.59 -9.09 17.92
N ALA A 7 2.60 -9.55 18.67
CA ALA A 7 2.76 -9.92 20.09
C ALA A 7 3.73 -11.12 20.25
N ARG A 8 3.62 -12.13 19.39
CA ARG A 8 4.54 -13.30 19.44
C ARG A 8 5.98 -12.92 19.11
N MET A 9 6.20 -11.99 18.16
CA MET A 9 7.55 -11.54 17.80
C MET A 9 8.19 -10.67 18.90
N ALA A 10 7.37 -10.02 19.75
CA ALA A 10 7.85 -9.22 20.88
C ALA A 10 8.23 -10.09 22.11
N ASP A 11 7.63 -11.27 22.24
CA ASP A 11 7.82 -12.17 23.40
C ASP A 11 8.88 -13.28 23.16
N GLU A 12 9.34 -13.50 21.91
CA GLU A 12 10.42 -14.44 21.68
C GLU A 12 11.77 -13.82 22.07
N PRO A 13 12.50 -14.40 23.05
CA PRO A 13 13.84 -13.95 23.35
C PRO A 13 14.72 -14.13 22.10
N ALA A 14 15.41 -13.07 21.70
CA ALA A 14 16.34 -13.11 20.58
C ALA A 14 17.30 -14.30 20.74
N ASP A 15 17.32 -15.22 19.78
CA ASP A 15 18.30 -16.32 19.75
C ASP A 15 19.69 -15.68 19.67
N PRO A 16 20.56 -15.85 20.67
CA PRO A 16 21.89 -15.22 20.71
C PRO A 16 22.83 -15.69 19.59
N LYS A 17 22.40 -16.63 18.76
CA LYS A 17 23.16 -17.15 17.61
C LYS A 17 22.91 -16.42 16.29
N HIS A 18 21.89 -15.56 16.20
CA HIS A 18 21.62 -14.71 15.04
C HIS A 18 21.73 -13.25 15.49
N GLY A 19 22.94 -12.71 15.39
CA GLY A 19 23.32 -11.39 15.92
C GLY A 19 22.74 -10.18 15.19
N ASP A 20 21.78 -10.33 14.28
CA ASP A 20 21.10 -9.22 13.61
C ASP A 20 19.63 -9.20 13.99
N ALA A 21 19.24 -8.21 14.79
CA ALA A 21 17.84 -7.91 15.04
C ALA A 21 17.16 -7.61 13.70
N LEU A 22 16.04 -8.30 13.40
CA LEU A 22 15.27 -8.06 12.19
C LEU A 22 14.73 -6.62 12.19
N ASP A 23 15.06 -5.87 11.17
CA ASP A 23 14.48 -4.55 10.95
C ASP A 23 13.05 -4.69 10.42
N LEU A 24 12.06 -4.37 11.26
CA LEU A 24 10.66 -4.40 10.88
C LEU A 24 10.28 -3.10 10.18
N LEU A 25 9.72 -3.23 8.99
CA LEU A 25 9.11 -2.12 8.24
C LEU A 25 7.59 -2.30 8.20
N ALA A 26 6.83 -1.25 8.49
CA ALA A 26 5.40 -1.26 8.23
C ALA A 26 5.16 -1.22 6.72
N GLY A 27 4.58 -2.30 6.19
CA GLY A 27 4.36 -2.45 4.75
C GLY A 27 3.30 -1.51 4.19
N PRO A 28 3.17 -1.43 2.85
CA PRO A 28 2.27 -0.50 2.18
C PRO A 28 0.79 -0.62 2.62
N PHE A 29 0.35 -1.84 2.93
CA PHE A 29 -1.04 -2.12 3.33
C PHE A 29 -1.35 -1.88 4.82
N CYS A 30 -0.40 -1.36 5.59
CA CYS A 30 -0.67 -0.84 6.94
C CYS A 30 -1.47 0.47 6.91
N ASN A 31 -1.68 1.04 5.73
CA ASN A 31 -2.47 2.25 5.49
C ASN A 31 -2.09 3.41 6.43
N VAL A 32 -0.79 3.65 6.55
CA VAL A 32 -0.25 4.71 7.42
C VAL A 32 -0.50 6.06 6.76
N ALA A 33 -1.26 6.91 7.43
CA ALA A 33 -1.77 8.14 6.86
C ALA A 33 -1.45 9.41 7.68
N ASN A 34 -0.77 9.30 8.83
CA ASN A 34 -0.50 10.47 9.68
C ASN A 34 0.67 10.23 10.64
N ALA A 35 1.18 11.32 11.21
CA ALA A 35 2.30 11.30 12.14
C ALA A 35 2.01 10.56 13.47
N ALA A 36 0.75 10.56 13.92
CA ALA A 36 0.39 9.83 15.15
C ALA A 36 0.55 8.31 14.97
N ALA A 37 0.09 7.78 13.83
CA ALA A 37 0.30 6.37 13.49
C ALA A 37 1.80 6.02 13.41
N LEU A 38 2.62 6.90 12.85
CA LEU A 38 4.07 6.72 12.79
C LEU A 38 4.72 6.74 14.17
N GLY A 39 4.23 7.58 15.10
CA GLY A 39 4.67 7.58 16.48
C GLY A 39 4.36 6.26 17.20
N VAL A 40 3.18 5.68 16.95
CA VAL A 40 2.81 4.36 17.49
C VAL A 40 3.73 3.27 16.93
N LEU A 41 3.97 3.23 15.62
CA LEU A 41 4.85 2.26 14.98
C LEU A 41 6.29 2.37 15.52
N ALA A 42 6.79 3.60 15.72
CA ALA A 42 8.10 3.82 16.33
C ALA A 42 8.16 3.26 17.75
N GLY A 43 7.12 3.50 18.56
CA GLY A 43 6.98 2.94 19.91
C GLY A 43 6.90 1.41 19.93
N MET A 44 6.41 0.79 18.87
CA MET A 44 6.39 -0.67 18.68
C MET A 44 7.71 -1.24 18.15
N GLY A 45 8.73 -0.41 17.90
CA GLY A 45 10.04 -0.85 17.44
C GLY A 45 10.24 -0.97 15.93
N PHE A 46 9.27 -0.52 15.12
CA PHE A 46 9.46 -0.45 13.67
C PHE A 46 10.59 0.51 13.31
N LYS A 47 11.33 0.19 12.25
CA LYS A 47 12.48 0.96 11.75
C LYS A 47 12.15 1.81 10.53
N GLY A 48 10.95 1.71 10.01
CA GLY A 48 10.45 2.49 8.89
C GLY A 48 9.01 2.13 8.55
N ALA A 49 8.37 2.95 7.72
CA ALA A 49 6.98 2.74 7.30
C ALA A 49 6.74 3.19 5.87
N PHE A 50 5.96 2.41 5.12
CA PHE A 50 5.36 2.86 3.88
C PHE A 50 4.10 3.69 4.17
N ILE A 51 3.98 4.80 3.45
CA ILE A 51 2.83 5.69 3.55
C ILE A 51 1.78 5.28 2.50
N SER A 52 0.51 5.47 2.85
CA SER A 52 -0.61 5.24 1.95
C SER A 52 -0.53 6.20 0.75
N PRO A 53 -0.57 5.70 -0.50
CA PRO A 53 -0.65 6.56 -1.69
C PRO A 53 -2.04 7.19 -1.88
N GLU A 54 -2.99 6.91 -1.00
CA GLU A 54 -4.35 7.47 -1.02
C GLU A 54 -4.42 8.87 -0.39
N LEU A 55 -3.33 9.33 0.23
CA LEU A 55 -3.24 10.69 0.77
C LEU A 55 -3.13 11.74 -0.34
N PRO A 56 -3.62 12.97 -0.10
CA PRO A 56 -3.34 14.11 -0.95
C PRO A 56 -1.83 14.38 -1.08
N ALA A 57 -1.40 14.93 -2.21
CA ALA A 57 0.01 15.21 -2.47
C ALA A 57 0.66 16.09 -1.40
N ASP A 58 -0.03 17.12 -0.94
CA ASP A 58 0.48 18.05 0.09
C ASP A 58 0.75 17.33 1.41
N ASP A 59 -0.14 16.43 1.82
CA ASP A 59 0.03 15.63 3.04
C ASP A 59 1.20 14.65 2.90
N ILE A 60 1.32 13.99 1.74
CA ILE A 60 2.45 13.10 1.44
C ILE A 60 3.76 13.87 1.55
N LEU A 61 3.87 15.06 0.94
CA LEU A 61 5.10 15.84 0.93
C LEU A 61 5.45 16.45 2.31
N ALA A 62 4.44 16.71 3.14
CA ALA A 62 4.64 17.26 4.48
C ALA A 62 5.00 16.21 5.55
N LEU A 63 4.57 14.96 5.36
CA LEU A 63 4.63 13.92 6.38
C LEU A 63 6.06 13.54 6.83
N PRO A 64 7.09 13.49 5.96
CA PRO A 64 8.45 13.17 6.39
C PRO A 64 9.01 14.09 7.47
N ARG A 65 8.63 15.36 7.46
CA ARG A 65 9.08 16.35 8.47
C ARG A 65 8.47 16.12 9.86
N GLN A 66 7.39 15.35 9.93
CA GLN A 66 6.64 15.06 11.15
C GLN A 66 6.87 13.62 11.63
N SER A 67 7.61 12.83 10.87
CA SER A 67 7.80 11.40 11.13
C SER A 67 9.01 11.14 12.01
N PRO A 68 8.87 10.33 13.08
CA PRO A 68 10.01 9.81 13.84
C PRO A 68 10.72 8.64 13.12
N LEU A 69 10.16 8.15 12.02
CA LEU A 69 10.67 7.00 11.25
C LEU A 69 11.06 7.41 9.83
N PRO A 70 12.04 6.77 9.22
CA PRO A 70 12.26 6.80 7.78
C PRO A 70 10.98 6.36 7.04
N LEU A 71 10.64 7.08 5.96
CA LEU A 71 9.43 6.81 5.19
C LEU A 71 9.72 6.24 3.82
N GLY A 72 8.83 5.35 3.39
CA GLY A 72 8.81 4.77 2.06
C GLY A 72 7.52 5.08 1.30
N MET A 73 7.59 4.99 -0.02
CA MET A 73 6.45 5.17 -0.91
C MET A 73 6.40 4.07 -1.97
N VAL A 74 5.20 3.63 -2.30
CA VAL A 74 4.96 2.79 -3.47
C VAL A 74 4.92 3.68 -4.70
N LEU A 75 5.85 3.46 -5.64
CA LEU A 75 5.94 4.24 -6.87
C LEU A 75 5.14 3.65 -8.04
N GLY A 76 4.74 2.40 -7.95
CA GLY A 76 4.02 1.78 -9.03
C GLY A 76 3.56 0.37 -8.77
N GLY A 77 2.80 -0.17 -9.71
CA GLY A 77 2.20 -1.49 -9.65
C GLY A 77 0.69 -1.45 -9.36
N PHE A 78 0.07 -2.60 -9.25
CA PHE A 78 -1.36 -2.67 -9.00
C PHE A 78 -1.69 -2.40 -7.53
N TRP A 79 -2.20 -1.20 -7.26
CA TRP A 79 -2.67 -0.82 -5.94
C TRP A 79 -4.13 -1.27 -5.75
N PRO A 80 -4.48 -2.04 -4.71
CA PRO A 80 -5.85 -2.45 -4.48
C PRO A 80 -6.71 -1.25 -4.06
N VAL A 81 -7.86 -1.10 -4.69
CA VAL A 81 -8.83 -0.03 -4.37
C VAL A 81 -9.85 -0.46 -3.31
N GLY A 82 -9.82 -1.73 -2.90
CA GLY A 82 -10.68 -2.24 -1.85
C GLY A 82 -10.27 -3.62 -1.37
N ILE A 83 -10.54 -3.89 -0.10
CA ILE A 83 -10.34 -5.20 0.53
C ILE A 83 -11.62 -5.55 1.27
N SER A 84 -12.21 -6.71 0.95
CA SER A 84 -13.42 -7.21 1.58
C SER A 84 -13.15 -8.55 2.27
N ARG A 85 -13.67 -8.70 3.49
CA ARG A 85 -13.67 -9.98 4.21
C ARG A 85 -14.77 -10.92 3.72
N PHE A 86 -15.74 -10.39 3.01
CA PHE A 86 -16.83 -11.16 2.41
C PHE A 86 -16.66 -11.22 0.91
N GLY A 87 -17.10 -12.34 0.31
CA GLY A 87 -17.17 -12.43 -1.15
C GLY A 87 -17.99 -11.26 -1.73
N LEU A 88 -17.52 -10.68 -2.80
CA LEU A 88 -18.25 -9.64 -3.51
C LEU A 88 -19.32 -10.31 -4.36
N LEU A 89 -20.61 -10.01 -4.13
CA LEU A 89 -21.75 -10.57 -4.85
C LEU A 89 -21.57 -10.37 -6.37
N GLY A 90 -21.55 -11.48 -7.12
CA GLY A 90 -21.46 -11.46 -8.58
C GLY A 90 -20.04 -11.24 -9.14
N ILE A 91 -19.04 -11.04 -8.29
CA ILE A 91 -17.63 -10.88 -8.72
C ILE A 91 -16.90 -12.19 -8.44
N LYS A 92 -16.33 -12.78 -9.48
CA LYS A 92 -15.51 -13.97 -9.36
C LYS A 92 -14.03 -13.60 -9.33
N PRO A 93 -13.22 -14.23 -8.47
CA PRO A 93 -11.77 -14.03 -8.46
C PRO A 93 -11.16 -14.30 -9.84
N ASN A 94 -10.23 -13.44 -10.26
CA ASN A 94 -9.53 -13.48 -11.53
C ASN A 94 -10.40 -13.28 -12.80
N GLU A 95 -11.68 -12.97 -12.66
CA GLU A 95 -12.52 -12.56 -13.79
C GLU A 95 -12.61 -11.02 -13.81
N PRO A 96 -12.17 -10.35 -14.90
CA PRO A 96 -12.34 -8.92 -15.02
C PRO A 96 -13.81 -8.55 -15.19
N PHE A 97 -14.18 -7.39 -14.65
CA PHE A 97 -15.50 -6.81 -14.84
C PHE A 97 -15.40 -5.31 -15.07
N MET A 98 -16.44 -4.73 -15.64
CA MET A 98 -16.50 -3.31 -15.93
C MET A 98 -17.50 -2.63 -15.00
N SER A 99 -17.12 -1.47 -14.46
CA SER A 99 -18.03 -0.61 -13.70
C SER A 99 -19.05 0.05 -14.64
N PRO A 100 -20.18 0.53 -14.13
CA PRO A 100 -21.13 1.32 -14.92
C PRO A 100 -20.52 2.56 -15.58
N LYS A 101 -19.41 3.07 -15.02
CA LYS A 101 -18.65 4.21 -15.57
C LYS A 101 -17.64 3.83 -16.65
N GLY A 102 -17.46 2.54 -16.92
CA GLY A 102 -16.53 2.04 -17.95
C GLY A 102 -15.11 1.80 -17.48
N GLU A 103 -14.88 1.78 -16.17
CA GLU A 103 -13.62 1.39 -15.57
C GLU A 103 -13.55 -0.13 -15.46
N VAL A 104 -12.39 -0.71 -15.68
CA VAL A 104 -12.16 -2.15 -15.54
C VAL A 104 -11.56 -2.46 -14.19
N PHE A 105 -12.06 -3.51 -13.55
CA PHE A 105 -11.56 -4.04 -12.29
C PHE A 105 -11.45 -5.55 -12.35
N TRP A 106 -10.67 -6.11 -11.45
CA TRP A 106 -10.58 -7.55 -11.21
C TRP A 106 -10.32 -7.82 -9.75
N ALA A 107 -10.69 -9.00 -9.29
CA ALA A 107 -10.55 -9.39 -7.90
C ALA A 107 -9.60 -10.57 -7.74
N ARG A 108 -8.88 -10.62 -6.63
CA ARG A 108 -8.07 -11.75 -6.22
C ARG A 108 -8.38 -12.14 -4.78
N GLN A 109 -8.38 -13.43 -4.51
CA GLN A 109 -8.58 -13.93 -3.17
C GLN A 109 -7.24 -14.30 -2.54
N TYR A 110 -6.97 -13.69 -1.38
CA TYR A 110 -5.84 -14.00 -0.52
C TYR A 110 -6.35 -14.40 0.86
N GLY A 111 -6.17 -15.67 1.22
CA GLY A 111 -6.75 -16.22 2.45
C GLY A 111 -8.27 -16.01 2.49
N GLY A 112 -8.76 -15.42 3.56
CA GLY A 112 -10.18 -15.09 3.73
C GLY A 112 -10.63 -13.77 3.11
N ASN A 113 -9.73 -13.01 2.46
CA ASN A 113 -10.03 -11.67 1.95
C ASN A 113 -10.08 -11.66 0.42
N VAL A 114 -10.99 -10.87 -0.12
CA VAL A 114 -11.07 -10.53 -1.55
C VAL A 114 -10.50 -9.14 -1.74
N TRP A 115 -9.47 -9.04 -2.58
CA TRP A 115 -8.78 -7.82 -2.95
C TRP A 115 -9.24 -7.38 -4.31
N LEU A 116 -9.65 -6.11 -4.42
CA LEU A 116 -10.13 -5.51 -5.66
C LEU A 116 -9.06 -4.61 -6.25
N TYR A 117 -8.68 -4.89 -7.49
CA TYR A 117 -7.66 -4.14 -8.23
C TYR A 117 -8.28 -3.43 -9.44
N PRO A 118 -7.80 -2.23 -9.75
CA PRO A 118 -8.14 -1.58 -11.02
C PRO A 118 -7.43 -2.28 -12.18
N GLY A 119 -7.96 -2.16 -13.38
CA GLY A 119 -7.34 -2.67 -14.61
C GLY A 119 -6.13 -1.87 -15.07
N TRP A 120 -5.69 -0.86 -14.33
CA TRP A 120 -4.52 -0.02 -14.59
C TRP A 120 -3.63 0.07 -13.34
N PRO A 121 -2.31 0.13 -13.52
CA PRO A 121 -1.39 0.29 -12.41
C PRO A 121 -1.35 1.73 -11.88
N LEU A 122 -1.03 1.88 -10.61
CA LEU A 122 -0.44 3.11 -10.09
C LEU A 122 0.91 3.32 -10.78
N ASP A 123 1.21 4.53 -11.23
CA ASP A 123 2.55 4.91 -11.66
C ASP A 123 2.84 6.38 -11.32
N ILE A 124 3.56 6.57 -10.24
CA ILE A 124 4.08 7.86 -9.79
C ILE A 124 5.61 7.87 -9.82
N THR A 125 6.22 7.06 -10.68
CA THR A 125 7.68 6.95 -10.79
C THR A 125 8.32 8.30 -11.12
N ALA A 126 7.65 9.15 -11.90
CA ALA A 126 8.11 10.50 -12.23
C ALA A 126 8.24 11.39 -10.98
N LYS A 127 7.52 11.10 -9.90
CA LYS A 127 7.56 11.84 -8.64
C LYS A 127 8.68 11.42 -7.68
N ARG A 128 9.47 10.42 -8.06
CA ARG A 128 10.53 9.87 -7.20
C ARG A 128 11.48 10.94 -6.65
N GLN A 129 11.95 11.85 -7.51
CA GLN A 129 12.89 12.89 -7.10
C GLN A 129 12.26 13.89 -6.13
N GLU A 130 11.02 14.29 -6.38
CA GLU A 130 10.24 15.16 -5.50
C GLU A 130 10.05 14.52 -4.11
N LEU A 131 9.71 13.24 -4.07
CA LEU A 131 9.58 12.46 -2.83
C LEU A 131 10.91 12.36 -2.07
N GLN A 132 12.02 12.10 -2.77
CA GLN A 132 13.35 12.08 -2.14
C GLN A 132 13.71 13.44 -1.52
N GLN A 133 13.42 14.53 -2.22
CA GLN A 133 13.63 15.89 -1.70
C GLN A 133 12.73 16.20 -0.50
N ALA A 134 11.53 15.66 -0.45
CA ALA A 134 10.64 15.76 0.71
C ALA A 134 11.12 14.95 1.93
N GLY A 135 11.99 13.93 1.73
CA GLY A 135 12.57 13.14 2.82
C GLY A 135 12.23 11.65 2.80
N TYR A 136 11.65 11.14 1.71
CA TYR A 136 11.44 9.70 1.55
C TYR A 136 12.74 8.97 1.27
N SER A 137 12.96 7.84 1.96
CA SER A 137 14.24 7.13 1.96
C SER A 137 14.22 5.85 1.15
N PHE A 138 13.07 5.21 0.97
CA PHE A 138 12.95 3.94 0.27
C PHE A 138 11.68 3.88 -0.58
N PHE A 139 11.72 3.07 -1.63
CA PHE A 139 10.67 2.98 -2.62
C PHE A 139 10.40 1.52 -3.01
N ALA A 140 9.15 1.21 -3.34
CA ALA A 140 8.74 -0.11 -3.80
C ALA A 140 7.87 -0.04 -5.04
N ARG A 141 7.81 -1.16 -5.77
CA ARG A 141 6.75 -1.48 -6.73
C ARG A 141 5.99 -2.68 -6.22
N LEU A 142 4.69 -2.67 -6.41
CA LEU A 142 3.85 -3.82 -6.13
C LEU A 142 3.76 -4.70 -7.38
N GLU A 143 4.24 -5.92 -7.25
CA GLU A 143 4.11 -6.91 -8.30
C GLU A 143 2.83 -7.71 -8.07
N GLU A 144 1.90 -7.58 -8.98
CA GLU A 144 0.66 -8.34 -9.03
C GLU A 144 0.37 -8.71 -10.49
N ASN A 145 -0.07 -9.93 -10.70
CA ASN A 145 -0.32 -10.43 -12.04
C ASN A 145 -1.82 -10.25 -12.39
N PRO A 146 -2.16 -9.29 -13.25
CA PRO A 146 -3.54 -9.14 -13.70
C PRO A 146 -3.99 -10.37 -14.51
N PRO A 147 -5.30 -10.57 -14.69
CA PRO A 147 -5.83 -11.56 -15.63
C PRO A 147 -5.20 -11.38 -17.02
N SER A 148 -5.04 -12.49 -17.74
CA SER A 148 -4.37 -12.53 -19.06
C SER A 148 -5.07 -11.68 -20.13
N SER A 149 -6.35 -11.39 -19.96
CA SER A 149 -7.10 -10.49 -20.83
C SER A 149 -7.93 -9.55 -19.97
N LEU A 150 -7.66 -8.24 -20.12
CA LEU A 150 -8.51 -7.19 -19.56
C LEU A 150 -9.37 -6.61 -20.69
N PRO A 151 -10.68 -6.34 -20.47
CA PRO A 151 -11.50 -5.62 -21.43
C PRO A 151 -10.91 -4.24 -21.74
N GLU A 152 -11.23 -3.70 -22.90
CA GLU A 152 -10.89 -2.33 -23.22
C GLU A 152 -11.60 -1.36 -22.27
N MET A 153 -10.83 -0.53 -21.57
CA MET A 153 -11.37 0.47 -20.67
C MET A 153 -11.91 1.66 -21.44
N ARG A 154 -13.11 2.11 -21.07
CA ARG A 154 -13.70 3.36 -21.58
C ARG A 154 -13.25 4.58 -20.77
N ARG A 155 -12.86 4.36 -19.53
CA ARG A 155 -12.41 5.40 -18.60
C ARG A 155 -11.37 4.83 -17.64
N GLN A 156 -10.37 5.64 -17.33
CA GLN A 156 -9.43 5.40 -16.24
C GLN A 156 -9.65 6.43 -15.15
N ALA A 157 -9.83 6.00 -13.91
CA ALA A 157 -9.84 6.90 -12.77
C ALA A 157 -8.40 7.27 -12.39
N LEU A 158 -8.24 8.41 -11.72
CA LEU A 158 -6.94 8.91 -11.25
C LEU A 158 -6.73 8.53 -9.79
N PHE A 159 -5.47 8.40 -9.39
CA PHE A 159 -5.10 8.32 -7.98
C PHE A 159 -5.00 9.72 -7.38
N ASN A 160 -5.20 9.84 -6.06
CA ASN A 160 -5.22 11.15 -5.36
C ASN A 160 -3.97 11.99 -5.55
N TRP A 161 -2.82 11.37 -5.80
CA TRP A 161 -1.57 12.08 -6.04
C TRP A 161 -1.65 13.13 -7.16
N ASP A 162 -2.46 12.90 -8.15
CA ASP A 162 -2.58 13.82 -9.29
C ASP A 162 -3.39 15.08 -8.99
N GLY A 163 -3.94 15.21 -7.77
CA GLY A 163 -4.79 16.35 -7.38
C GLY A 163 -6.10 16.45 -8.15
N ALA A 164 -6.38 15.49 -9.02
CA ALA A 164 -7.52 15.50 -9.94
C ALA A 164 -8.79 14.86 -9.35
N LEU A 165 -8.72 14.35 -8.12
CA LEU A 165 -9.86 13.78 -7.39
C LEU A 165 -10.44 14.75 -6.33
N LEU A 166 -9.93 15.97 -6.27
CA LEU A 166 -10.45 17.03 -5.42
C LEU A 166 -11.46 17.89 -6.19
#